data_386b033221db1250afb47f69c781bdc6
#
_entry.id   386b033221db1250afb47f69c781bdc6
#
_cell.length_a   1.000
_cell.length_b   1.000
_cell.length_c   1.000
_cell.angle_alpha   90.00
_cell.angle_beta   90.00
_cell.angle_gamma   90.00
#
_symmetry.space_group_name_H-M   'P 1'
#
loop_
_entity.id
_entity.type
_entity.pdbx_description
1 polymer ?
#
loop_
_entity_poly.entity_id
_entity_poly.type
_entity_poly.pdbx_seq_one_letter_code
_entity_poly.pdbx_strand_id
1 'polypeptide(L)'
;MSIYTRYFDELVNLVPSINDSLNLPKYKHLKNKMENNYSKDFIKKDKELCKKYLKLLADKKEKNIYDESLIYMLKNNLRSYKFDLDLIPLDHQENPIYYIFEMATGEGVYLFETKKDYKSFIEKIQIFPNMITSIIDLFRKGIKKGFVLSKIMCKKLIEQHDEFIKTNSYQNKKIKFKLDFDFNKACGEIFIPPLKNLNEFLRKEYLPKCVTKIGMCNLPNGKANYQYLVDSTLTLSGLTPETIHKYGLKEVKRIDKEMIDIKNKLGFKGDLEKFNKFLLKRKDLNFKTRAETLRLYKDELKKIDETVMKTNFYKNIKGKCEILGIPKSNEDFSAEAYYMGGDILGKRNGKFY
;
A
#
# COMPACT_ATOMS: atom_id res chain seq x y z
N MET A 1 -6.22 12.77 29.23
CA MET A 1 -6.01 12.08 27.92
C MET A 1 -4.53 12.08 27.62
N SER A 2 -3.97 10.91 27.24
CA SER A 2 -2.53 10.81 26.94
C SER A 2 -2.14 11.64 25.71
N ILE A 3 -0.85 11.96 25.58
CA ILE A 3 -0.33 12.68 24.41
C ILE A 3 -0.58 11.87 23.13
N TYR A 4 -0.46 10.53 23.20
CA TYR A 4 -0.69 9.63 22.07
C TYR A 4 -2.15 9.63 21.61
N THR A 5 -3.10 9.60 22.55
CA THR A 5 -4.52 9.65 22.24
C THR A 5 -4.90 10.98 21.59
N ARG A 6 -4.35 12.10 22.08
CA ARG A 6 -4.57 13.42 21.48
C ARG A 6 -3.98 13.50 20.07
N TYR A 7 -2.74 13.02 19.90
CA TYR A 7 -2.12 12.95 18.58
C TYR A 7 -2.95 12.11 17.62
N PHE A 8 -3.37 10.92 18.05
CA PHE A 8 -4.17 10.03 17.23
C PHE A 8 -5.52 10.63 16.83
N ASP A 9 -6.20 11.32 17.78
CA ASP A 9 -7.46 12.00 17.50
C ASP A 9 -7.29 13.09 16.43
N GLU A 10 -6.25 13.91 16.55
CA GLU A 10 -5.96 14.97 15.57
C GLU A 10 -5.52 14.38 14.23
N LEU A 11 -4.72 13.31 14.23
CA LEU A 11 -4.30 12.61 13.03
C LEU A 11 -5.50 12.02 12.27
N VAL A 12 -6.43 11.34 12.95
CA VAL A 12 -7.62 10.76 12.31
C VAL A 12 -8.55 11.86 11.77
N ASN A 13 -8.60 13.03 12.40
CA ASN A 13 -9.35 14.16 11.84
C ASN A 13 -8.68 14.76 10.60
N LEU A 14 -7.34 14.73 10.52
CA LEU A 14 -6.58 15.16 9.35
C LEU A 14 -6.62 14.12 8.23
N VAL A 15 -6.57 12.82 8.60
CA VAL A 15 -6.52 11.66 7.70
C VAL A 15 -7.70 10.72 8.02
N PRO A 16 -8.94 11.07 7.66
CA PRO A 16 -10.13 10.29 7.94
C PRO A 16 -10.09 8.84 7.44
N SER A 17 -9.37 8.57 6.35
CA SER A 17 -9.21 7.22 5.78
C SER A 17 -8.55 6.22 6.74
N ILE A 18 -7.80 6.67 7.74
CA ILE A 18 -7.28 5.80 8.80
C ILE A 18 -8.42 5.02 9.46
N ASN A 19 -9.57 5.66 9.70
CA ASN A 19 -10.69 4.99 10.34
C ASN A 19 -11.41 4.00 9.43
N ASP A 20 -11.29 4.06 8.12
CA ASP A 20 -11.83 3.04 7.22
C ASP A 20 -11.16 1.67 7.49
N SER A 21 -9.86 1.70 7.80
CA SER A 21 -9.11 0.48 8.15
C SER A 21 -9.37 0.00 9.58
N LEU A 22 -9.51 0.92 10.55
CA LEU A 22 -9.63 0.60 11.97
C LEU A 22 -11.08 0.38 12.42
N ASN A 23 -12.05 1.03 11.76
CA ASN A 23 -13.47 0.98 12.03
C ASN A 23 -13.84 1.29 13.49
N LEU A 24 -13.19 2.30 14.09
CA LEU A 24 -13.43 2.70 15.46
C LEU A 24 -14.73 3.52 15.58
N PRO A 25 -15.67 3.15 16.49
CA PRO A 25 -16.95 3.83 16.65
C PRO A 25 -16.84 5.32 16.92
N LYS A 26 -15.80 5.74 17.66
CA LYS A 26 -15.51 7.14 17.99
C LYS A 26 -15.43 8.04 16.75
N TYR A 27 -14.94 7.53 15.63
CA TYR A 27 -14.71 8.29 14.40
C TYR A 27 -15.74 7.97 13.30
N LYS A 28 -16.83 7.31 13.64
CA LYS A 28 -17.90 6.98 12.67
C LYS A 28 -18.45 8.18 11.92
N HIS A 29 -18.42 9.37 12.55
CA HIS A 29 -18.84 10.63 11.95
C HIS A 29 -17.94 11.11 10.80
N LEU A 30 -16.74 10.54 10.64
CA LEU A 30 -15.81 10.82 9.55
C LEU A 30 -15.97 9.86 8.36
N LYS A 31 -16.91 8.92 8.41
CA LYS A 31 -17.08 7.87 7.40
C LYS A 31 -17.33 8.40 5.98
N ASN A 32 -17.88 9.61 5.87
CA ASN A 32 -18.13 10.31 4.60
C ASN A 32 -17.01 11.28 4.20
N LYS A 33 -15.86 11.26 4.86
CA LYS A 33 -14.74 12.17 4.60
C LYS A 33 -13.51 11.40 4.09
N MET A 34 -12.77 12.04 3.21
CA MET A 34 -11.46 11.60 2.72
C MET A 34 -10.56 12.83 2.62
N GLU A 35 -9.29 12.63 2.85
CA GLU A 35 -8.26 13.65 2.70
C GLU A 35 -7.74 13.73 1.26
N ASN A 36 -7.18 14.88 0.90
CA ASN A 36 -6.37 15.05 -0.30
C ASN A 36 -4.90 15.26 0.10
N ASN A 37 -4.18 14.16 0.28
CA ASN A 37 -2.77 14.13 0.72
C ASN A 37 -1.82 14.91 -0.20
N TYR A 38 -2.24 15.17 -1.42
CA TYR A 38 -1.47 15.85 -2.46
C TYR A 38 -1.65 17.37 -2.44
N SER A 39 -2.59 17.88 -1.66
CA SER A 39 -2.88 19.31 -1.59
C SER A 39 -1.87 20.06 -0.72
N LYS A 40 -1.59 21.31 -1.08
CA LYS A 40 -0.73 22.19 -0.29
C LYS A 40 -1.27 22.41 1.13
N ASP A 41 -2.61 22.49 1.29
CA ASP A 41 -3.27 22.69 2.56
C ASP A 41 -3.06 21.49 3.48
N PHE A 42 -3.22 20.28 2.95
CA PHE A 42 -2.93 19.05 3.69
C PHE A 42 -1.48 19.01 4.17
N ILE A 43 -0.52 19.20 3.25
CA ILE A 43 0.92 19.20 3.56
C ILE A 43 1.26 20.22 4.66
N LYS A 44 0.65 21.40 4.62
CA LYS A 44 0.84 22.43 5.65
C LYS A 44 0.33 21.94 7.01
N LYS A 45 -0.90 21.43 7.07
CA LYS A 45 -1.54 20.93 8.30
C LYS A 45 -0.78 19.74 8.90
N ASP A 46 -0.32 18.82 8.06
CA ASP A 46 0.47 17.67 8.52
C ASP A 46 1.81 18.10 9.13
N LYS A 47 2.51 19.06 8.50
CA LYS A 47 3.73 19.65 9.07
C LYS A 47 3.46 20.37 10.39
N GLU A 48 2.36 21.09 10.52
CA GLU A 48 1.97 21.78 11.75
C GLU A 48 1.66 20.77 12.85
N LEU A 49 0.93 19.70 12.55
CA LEU A 49 0.64 18.60 13.46
C LEU A 49 1.93 17.96 13.99
N CYS A 50 2.83 17.60 13.09
CA CYS A 50 4.13 17.02 13.46
C CYS A 50 4.94 17.94 14.39
N LYS A 51 5.06 19.22 14.04
CA LYS A 51 5.80 20.21 14.86
C LYS A 51 5.17 20.42 16.23
N LYS A 52 3.84 20.48 16.31
CA LYS A 52 3.09 20.60 17.57
C LYS A 52 3.44 19.49 18.54
N TYR A 53 3.38 18.24 18.07
CA TYR A 53 3.62 17.08 18.94
C TYR A 53 5.10 16.86 19.23
N LEU A 54 6.01 17.22 18.34
CA LEU A 54 7.45 17.24 18.65
C LEU A 54 7.77 18.21 19.77
N LYS A 55 7.16 19.42 19.79
CA LYS A 55 7.33 20.39 20.87
C LYS A 55 6.81 19.83 22.20
N LEU A 56 5.58 19.28 22.22
CA LEU A 56 5.00 18.70 23.43
C LEU A 56 5.83 17.53 23.99
N LEU A 57 6.47 16.74 23.12
CA LEU A 57 7.34 15.63 23.51
C LEU A 57 8.74 16.11 23.97
N ALA A 58 9.22 17.22 23.42
CA ALA A 58 10.49 17.82 23.85
C ALA A 58 10.44 18.29 25.32
N ASP A 59 9.31 18.85 25.73
CA ASP A 59 9.09 19.39 27.08
C ASP A 59 8.92 18.29 28.15
N LYS A 60 8.82 17.01 27.75
CA LYS A 60 8.66 15.88 28.67
C LYS A 60 10.01 15.51 29.29
N LYS A 61 10.10 15.53 30.63
CA LYS A 61 11.34 15.25 31.38
C LYS A 61 11.87 13.84 31.16
N GLU A 62 10.98 12.85 31.27
CA GLU A 62 11.32 11.45 31.06
C GLU A 62 10.57 10.92 29.85
N LYS A 63 11.28 10.26 28.95
CA LYS A 63 10.74 9.67 27.71
C LYS A 63 10.81 8.14 27.79
N ASN A 64 9.69 7.52 27.48
CA ASN A 64 9.61 6.07 27.32
C ASN A 64 9.75 5.69 25.84
N ILE A 65 9.79 4.39 25.55
CA ILE A 65 9.96 3.87 24.18
C ILE A 65 8.86 4.34 23.20
N TYR A 66 7.64 4.57 23.68
CA TYR A 66 6.55 5.08 22.83
C TYR A 66 6.75 6.56 22.48
N ASP A 67 7.29 7.37 23.42
CA ASP A 67 7.66 8.76 23.14
C ASP A 67 8.75 8.83 22.08
N GLU A 68 9.80 8.01 22.21
CA GLU A 68 10.90 7.96 21.27
C GLU A 68 10.44 7.48 19.89
N SER A 69 9.57 6.47 19.84
CA SER A 69 8.97 5.97 18.59
C SER A 69 8.14 7.05 17.90
N LEU A 70 7.31 7.78 18.66
CA LEU A 70 6.51 8.87 18.09
C LEU A 70 7.41 10.04 17.63
N ILE A 71 8.43 10.41 18.39
CA ILE A 71 9.42 11.43 18.00
C ILE A 71 10.11 11.02 16.70
N TYR A 72 10.55 9.77 16.59
CA TYR A 72 11.18 9.26 15.38
C TYR A 72 10.25 9.38 14.17
N MET A 73 9.01 8.90 14.31
CA MET A 73 8.00 8.94 13.26
C MET A 73 7.72 10.38 12.80
N LEU A 74 7.50 11.30 13.72
CA LEU A 74 7.21 12.71 13.41
C LEU A 74 8.41 13.42 12.75
N LYS A 75 9.63 13.15 13.23
CA LYS A 75 10.87 13.70 12.62
C LYS A 75 11.07 13.15 11.22
N ASN A 76 10.82 11.85 11.02
CA ASN A 76 10.96 11.22 9.71
C ASN A 76 9.93 11.76 8.72
N ASN A 77 8.67 11.95 9.15
CA ASN A 77 7.65 12.57 8.33
C ASN A 77 8.05 14.01 7.90
N LEU A 78 8.50 14.84 8.83
CA LEU A 78 9.00 16.19 8.47
C LEU A 78 10.23 16.15 7.56
N ARG A 79 11.11 15.14 7.72
CA ARG A 79 12.29 14.94 6.90
C ARG A 79 11.92 14.58 5.46
N SER A 80 10.87 13.76 5.26
CA SER A 80 10.43 13.32 3.93
C SER A 80 10.15 14.50 2.98
N TYR A 81 9.56 15.56 3.51
CA TYR A 81 9.27 16.79 2.72
C TYR A 81 10.49 17.56 2.20
N LYS A 82 11.72 17.14 2.57
CA LYS A 82 12.96 17.76 2.08
C LYS A 82 13.50 17.11 0.81
N PHE A 83 12.94 15.95 0.43
CA PHE A 83 13.50 15.11 -0.63
C PHE A 83 12.76 15.16 -1.96
N ASP A 84 11.76 16.05 -2.09
CA ASP A 84 10.95 16.18 -3.31
C ASP A 84 10.33 14.84 -3.81
N LEU A 85 10.21 13.83 -2.96
CA LEU A 85 9.67 12.51 -3.33
C LEU A 85 8.18 12.58 -3.67
N ASP A 86 7.48 13.57 -3.11
CA ASP A 86 6.08 13.90 -3.41
C ASP A 86 5.86 14.37 -4.86
N LEU A 87 6.92 14.71 -5.59
CA LEU A 87 6.83 15.13 -7.00
C LEU A 87 6.62 13.95 -7.97
N ILE A 88 6.74 12.71 -7.47
CA ILE A 88 6.26 11.49 -8.13
C ILE A 88 5.12 10.95 -7.24
N PRO A 89 3.91 11.53 -7.34
CA PRO A 89 2.83 11.28 -6.37
C PRO A 89 2.23 9.87 -6.45
N LEU A 90 2.42 9.17 -7.57
CA LEU A 90 1.99 7.78 -7.76
C LEU A 90 2.75 7.13 -8.92
N ASP A 91 2.82 5.82 -8.89
CA ASP A 91 3.26 4.99 -10.00
C ASP A 91 2.36 3.74 -10.10
N HIS A 92 2.71 2.75 -10.92
CA HIS A 92 1.88 1.57 -11.11
C HIS A 92 1.87 0.60 -9.91
N GLN A 93 2.81 0.70 -8.98
CA GLN A 93 2.88 -0.10 -7.76
C GLN A 93 2.26 0.65 -6.58
N GLU A 94 2.64 1.91 -6.40
CA GLU A 94 2.10 2.82 -5.38
C GLU A 94 1.00 3.69 -6.00
N ASN A 95 -0.17 3.08 -6.23
CA ASN A 95 -1.32 3.74 -6.87
C ASN A 95 -2.52 3.82 -5.93
N PRO A 96 -2.72 4.93 -5.21
CA PRO A 96 -3.84 5.10 -4.29
C PRO A 96 -5.21 5.06 -4.98
N ILE A 97 -5.30 5.31 -6.29
CA ILE A 97 -6.53 5.20 -7.06
C ILE A 97 -7.06 3.76 -7.01
N TYR A 98 -6.16 2.76 -7.06
CA TYR A 98 -6.52 1.36 -6.90
C TYR A 98 -7.24 1.09 -5.59
N TYR A 99 -6.72 1.58 -4.46
CA TYR A 99 -7.34 1.37 -3.15
C TYR A 99 -8.69 2.07 -3.01
N ILE A 100 -8.85 3.25 -3.62
CA ILE A 100 -10.14 3.96 -3.63
C ILE A 100 -11.18 3.17 -4.45
N PHE A 101 -10.78 2.61 -5.59
CA PHE A 101 -11.65 1.76 -6.40
C PHE A 101 -12.00 0.46 -5.68
N GLU A 102 -11.03 -0.17 -5.01
CA GLU A 102 -11.25 -1.36 -4.21
C GLU A 102 -12.25 -1.10 -3.05
N MET A 103 -12.17 0.06 -2.39
CA MET A 103 -13.19 0.45 -1.41
C MET A 103 -14.59 0.52 -2.04
N ALA A 104 -14.73 1.08 -3.24
CA ALA A 104 -16.02 1.17 -3.92
C ALA A 104 -16.63 -0.21 -4.23
N THR A 105 -15.82 -1.22 -4.54
CA THR A 105 -16.30 -2.58 -4.83
C THR A 105 -16.91 -3.28 -3.61
N GLY A 106 -16.62 -2.78 -2.40
CA GLY A 106 -16.97 -3.44 -1.14
C GLY A 106 -16.02 -4.58 -0.74
N GLU A 107 -14.93 -4.79 -1.47
CA GLU A 107 -13.85 -5.74 -1.11
C GLU A 107 -12.74 -5.08 -0.28
N GLY A 108 -12.62 -3.76 -0.35
CA GLY A 108 -11.62 -2.96 0.39
C GLY A 108 -11.97 -2.73 1.85
N VAL A 109 -11.31 -1.74 2.44
CA VAL A 109 -11.41 -1.44 3.87
C VAL A 109 -12.71 -0.75 4.29
N TYR A 110 -13.44 -0.14 3.35
CA TYR A 110 -14.70 0.56 3.63
C TYR A 110 -15.86 -0.42 3.80
N LEU A 111 -16.56 -0.34 4.94
CA LEU A 111 -17.66 -1.26 5.25
C LEU A 111 -19.02 -0.66 4.87
N PHE A 112 -19.77 -1.36 4.00
CA PHE A 112 -21.15 -1.07 3.64
C PHE A 112 -22.12 -1.90 4.49
N GLU A 113 -22.38 -1.46 5.73
CA GLU A 113 -23.24 -2.15 6.69
C GLU A 113 -24.72 -1.71 6.58
N THR A 114 -24.98 -0.50 6.06
CA THR A 114 -26.32 0.10 5.94
C THR A 114 -26.49 0.84 4.60
N LYS A 115 -27.73 1.14 4.22
CA LYS A 115 -28.02 2.00 3.05
C LYS A 115 -27.34 3.38 3.15
N LYS A 116 -27.22 3.92 4.36
CA LYS A 116 -26.55 5.20 4.60
C LYS A 116 -25.08 5.16 4.23
N ASP A 117 -24.42 4.01 4.36
CA ASP A 117 -23.00 3.89 4.05
C ASP A 117 -22.70 4.10 2.57
N TYR A 118 -23.62 3.70 1.68
CA TYR A 118 -23.48 3.97 0.25
C TYR A 118 -23.58 5.46 -0.08
N LYS A 119 -24.48 6.20 0.58
CA LYS A 119 -24.55 7.66 0.46
C LYS A 119 -23.30 8.33 1.01
N SER A 120 -22.86 7.91 2.20
CA SER A 120 -21.64 8.41 2.83
C SER A 120 -20.39 8.14 1.98
N PHE A 121 -20.35 7.02 1.26
CA PHE A 121 -19.25 6.73 0.34
C PHE A 121 -19.27 7.67 -0.88
N ILE A 122 -20.43 7.94 -1.47
CA ILE A 122 -20.54 8.93 -2.56
C ILE A 122 -20.09 10.31 -2.10
N GLU A 123 -20.47 10.74 -0.88
CA GLU A 123 -19.97 12.00 -0.29
C GLU A 123 -18.46 11.98 -0.10
N LYS A 124 -17.91 10.86 0.39
CA LYS A 124 -16.47 10.66 0.62
C LYS A 124 -15.65 10.87 -0.66
N ILE A 125 -16.08 10.30 -1.76
CA ILE A 125 -15.31 10.31 -3.02
C ILE A 125 -15.48 11.59 -3.83
N GLN A 126 -16.34 12.55 -3.42
CA GLN A 126 -16.46 13.88 -4.08
C GLN A 126 -15.13 14.64 -4.12
N ILE A 127 -14.18 14.31 -3.27
CA ILE A 127 -12.84 14.91 -3.28
C ILE A 127 -11.95 14.41 -4.43
N PHE A 128 -12.30 13.28 -5.07
CA PHE A 128 -11.48 12.59 -6.05
C PHE A 128 -11.06 13.49 -7.24
N PRO A 129 -11.93 14.28 -7.87
CA PRO A 129 -11.53 15.20 -8.93
C PRO A 129 -10.44 16.19 -8.48
N ASN A 130 -10.58 16.76 -7.26
CA ASN A 130 -9.60 17.68 -6.70
C ASN A 130 -8.28 16.97 -6.36
N MET A 131 -8.34 15.72 -5.93
CA MET A 131 -7.15 14.90 -5.69
C MET A 131 -6.37 14.67 -7.01
N ILE A 132 -7.05 14.30 -8.07
CA ILE A 132 -6.43 14.12 -9.40
C ILE A 132 -5.80 15.44 -9.90
N THR A 133 -6.47 16.58 -9.71
CA THR A 133 -5.89 17.89 -10.03
C THR A 133 -4.59 18.15 -9.27
N SER A 134 -4.57 17.86 -7.96
CA SER A 134 -3.36 18.01 -7.13
C SER A 134 -2.23 17.08 -7.58
N ILE A 135 -2.54 15.84 -7.96
CA ILE A 135 -1.59 14.87 -8.51
C ILE A 135 -0.97 15.41 -9.81
N ILE A 136 -1.78 15.90 -10.74
CA ILE A 136 -1.30 16.51 -12.00
C ILE A 136 -0.37 17.70 -11.72
N ASP A 137 -0.72 18.55 -10.77
CA ASP A 137 0.10 19.70 -10.37
C ASP A 137 1.47 19.26 -9.78
N LEU A 138 1.50 18.18 -9.00
CA LEU A 138 2.75 17.62 -8.49
C LEU A 138 3.61 17.05 -9.62
N PHE A 139 3.03 16.29 -10.54
CA PHE A 139 3.74 15.81 -11.73
C PHE A 139 4.29 16.95 -12.58
N ARG A 140 3.53 18.03 -12.79
CA ARG A 140 4.04 19.22 -13.50
C ARG A 140 5.22 19.88 -12.81
N LYS A 141 5.20 19.96 -11.47
CA LYS A 141 6.36 20.42 -10.69
C LYS A 141 7.53 19.45 -10.84
N GLY A 142 7.27 18.15 -10.82
CA GLY A 142 8.26 17.10 -11.06
C GLY A 142 8.95 17.29 -12.41
N ILE A 143 8.21 17.52 -13.49
CA ILE A 143 8.77 17.84 -14.82
C ILE A 143 9.75 19.02 -14.74
N LYS A 144 9.34 20.13 -14.08
CA LYS A 144 10.17 21.33 -13.96
C LYS A 144 11.46 21.10 -13.18
N LYS A 145 11.46 20.18 -12.22
CA LYS A 145 12.61 19.84 -11.36
C LYS A 145 13.41 18.63 -11.86
N GLY A 146 12.97 17.93 -12.91
CA GLY A 146 13.58 16.69 -13.39
C GLY A 146 13.25 15.46 -12.55
N PHE A 147 12.26 15.55 -11.64
CA PHE A 147 11.71 14.43 -10.89
C PHE A 147 10.60 13.78 -11.70
N VAL A 148 10.97 12.80 -12.51
CA VAL A 148 10.02 12.13 -13.42
C VAL A 148 10.21 10.62 -13.38
N LEU A 149 9.12 9.89 -13.62
CA LEU A 149 9.14 8.44 -13.78
C LEU A 149 10.04 8.01 -14.95
N SER A 150 10.48 6.77 -14.93
CA SER A 150 11.00 6.16 -16.15
C SER A 150 9.86 5.93 -17.15
N LYS A 151 10.19 5.92 -18.45
CA LYS A 151 9.21 5.68 -19.53
C LYS A 151 8.42 4.40 -19.34
N ILE A 152 9.09 3.33 -18.86
CA ILE A 152 8.44 2.04 -18.66
C ILE A 152 7.41 2.10 -17.53
N MET A 153 7.75 2.76 -16.40
CA MET A 153 6.82 2.92 -15.27
C MET A 153 5.62 3.78 -15.65
N CYS A 154 5.86 4.89 -16.37
CA CYS A 154 4.77 5.75 -16.85
C CYS A 154 3.82 5.02 -17.80
N LYS A 155 4.35 4.20 -18.73
CA LYS A 155 3.51 3.38 -19.63
C LYS A 155 2.66 2.39 -18.84
N LYS A 156 3.25 1.67 -17.89
CA LYS A 156 2.52 0.72 -17.03
C LYS A 156 1.42 1.40 -16.21
N LEU A 157 1.69 2.60 -15.70
CA LEU A 157 0.69 3.38 -14.98
C LEU A 157 -0.50 3.75 -15.89
N ILE A 158 -0.21 4.18 -17.11
CA ILE A 158 -1.23 4.50 -18.11
C ILE A 158 -2.07 3.27 -18.46
N GLU A 159 -1.42 2.13 -18.71
CA GLU A 159 -2.07 0.85 -19.01
C GLU A 159 -2.98 0.39 -17.86
N GLN A 160 -2.51 0.53 -16.62
CA GLN A 160 -3.31 0.22 -15.43
C GLN A 160 -4.58 1.09 -15.33
N HIS A 161 -4.45 2.39 -15.57
CA HIS A 161 -5.61 3.29 -15.58
C HIS A 161 -6.57 3.00 -16.72
N ASP A 162 -6.06 2.67 -17.92
CA ASP A 162 -6.91 2.26 -19.05
C ASP A 162 -7.71 1.00 -18.72
N GLU A 163 -7.08 0.03 -18.06
CA GLU A 163 -7.76 -1.19 -17.64
C GLU A 163 -8.82 -0.89 -16.56
N PHE A 164 -8.52 0.00 -15.60
CA PHE A 164 -9.51 0.44 -14.62
C PHE A 164 -10.75 1.08 -15.27
N ILE A 165 -10.54 1.92 -16.29
CA ILE A 165 -11.62 2.58 -17.04
C ILE A 165 -12.41 1.55 -17.85
N LYS A 166 -11.73 0.67 -18.58
CA LYS A 166 -12.32 -0.33 -19.46
C LYS A 166 -13.17 -1.35 -18.70
N THR A 167 -12.68 -1.82 -17.57
CA THR A 167 -13.34 -2.87 -16.77
C THR A 167 -14.31 -2.31 -15.74
N ASN A 168 -14.36 -0.99 -15.56
CA ASN A 168 -15.10 -0.34 -14.48
C ASN A 168 -14.77 -0.98 -13.12
N SER A 169 -13.47 -1.07 -12.81
CA SER A 169 -12.94 -1.81 -11.65
C SER A 169 -13.45 -1.33 -10.29
N TYR A 170 -14.17 -0.21 -10.24
CA TYR A 170 -14.84 0.34 -9.05
C TYR A 170 -16.23 -0.25 -8.79
N GLN A 171 -16.81 -1.04 -9.71
CA GLN A 171 -18.18 -1.50 -9.58
C GLN A 171 -18.37 -2.46 -8.40
N ASN A 172 -19.32 -2.13 -7.54
CA ASN A 172 -19.78 -3.02 -6.48
C ASN A 172 -20.80 -4.02 -7.03
N LYS A 173 -20.40 -5.27 -7.16
CA LYS A 173 -21.24 -6.37 -7.61
C LYS A 173 -22.01 -7.05 -6.47
N LYS A 174 -21.79 -6.62 -5.22
CA LYS A 174 -22.32 -7.24 -3.99
C LYS A 174 -23.17 -6.27 -3.17
N ILE A 175 -23.90 -5.36 -3.84
CA ILE A 175 -24.81 -4.43 -3.16
C ILE A 175 -25.92 -5.23 -2.47
N LYS A 176 -25.97 -5.16 -1.14
CA LYS A 176 -26.89 -5.96 -0.30
C LYS A 176 -28.25 -5.31 -0.10
N PHE A 177 -28.39 -4.04 -0.48
CA PHE A 177 -29.57 -3.23 -0.18
C PHE A 177 -30.23 -2.70 -1.45
N LYS A 178 -31.56 -2.59 -1.44
CA LYS A 178 -32.25 -1.77 -2.44
C LYS A 178 -32.00 -0.30 -2.12
N LEU A 179 -31.21 0.36 -2.96
CA LEU A 179 -30.88 1.78 -2.86
C LEU A 179 -31.92 2.61 -3.64
N ASP A 180 -32.06 3.88 -3.30
CA ASP A 180 -32.88 4.88 -3.99
C ASP A 180 -32.14 5.59 -5.13
N PHE A 181 -30.91 5.15 -5.43
CA PHE A 181 -30.06 5.65 -6.51
C PHE A 181 -29.18 4.53 -7.06
N ASP A 182 -28.61 4.75 -8.25
CA ASP A 182 -27.63 3.85 -8.84
C ASP A 182 -26.21 4.18 -8.33
N PHE A 183 -25.74 3.40 -7.37
CA PHE A 183 -24.45 3.57 -6.73
C PHE A 183 -23.28 3.45 -7.72
N ASN A 184 -23.32 2.44 -8.59
CA ASN A 184 -22.23 2.21 -9.55
C ASN A 184 -22.15 3.31 -10.60
N LYS A 185 -23.29 3.79 -11.06
CA LYS A 185 -23.36 4.95 -11.97
C LYS A 185 -22.80 6.20 -11.30
N ALA A 186 -23.20 6.51 -10.07
CA ALA A 186 -22.71 7.66 -9.30
C ALA A 186 -21.19 7.59 -9.07
N CYS A 187 -20.64 6.41 -8.73
CA CYS A 187 -19.20 6.22 -8.65
C CYS A 187 -18.50 6.49 -9.99
N GLY A 188 -19.06 5.97 -11.10
CA GLY A 188 -18.49 6.16 -12.44
C GLY A 188 -18.46 7.61 -12.87
N GLU A 189 -19.51 8.38 -12.57
CA GLU A 189 -19.60 9.82 -12.88
C GLU A 189 -18.51 10.63 -12.13
N ILE A 190 -18.12 10.19 -10.92
CA ILE A 190 -17.08 10.85 -10.12
C ILE A 190 -15.69 10.40 -10.53
N PHE A 191 -15.48 9.11 -10.82
CA PHE A 191 -14.14 8.54 -11.02
C PHE A 191 -13.64 8.67 -12.46
N ILE A 192 -14.50 8.40 -13.46
CA ILE A 192 -14.04 8.21 -14.83
C ILE A 192 -13.55 9.50 -15.49
N PRO A 193 -14.25 10.64 -15.42
CA PRO A 193 -13.79 11.85 -16.09
C PRO A 193 -12.42 12.35 -15.57
N PRO A 194 -12.16 12.44 -14.23
CA PRO A 194 -10.85 12.84 -13.73
C PRO A 194 -9.74 11.86 -14.09
N LEU A 195 -10.02 10.54 -14.05
CA LEU A 195 -9.03 9.53 -14.40
C LEU A 195 -8.65 9.59 -15.89
N LYS A 196 -9.62 9.82 -16.78
CA LYS A 196 -9.35 10.09 -18.21
C LYS A 196 -8.48 11.32 -18.38
N ASN A 197 -8.76 12.41 -17.66
CA ASN A 197 -7.94 13.62 -17.68
C ASN A 197 -6.50 13.35 -17.22
N LEU A 198 -6.32 12.60 -16.14
CA LEU A 198 -4.98 12.19 -15.69
C LEU A 198 -4.25 11.37 -16.77
N ASN A 199 -4.92 10.41 -17.41
CA ASN A 199 -4.30 9.59 -18.46
C ASN A 199 -3.96 10.42 -19.71
N GLU A 200 -4.79 11.37 -20.08
CA GLU A 200 -4.49 12.29 -21.18
C GLU A 200 -3.26 13.14 -20.86
N PHE A 201 -3.18 13.70 -19.64
CA PHE A 201 -2.00 14.42 -19.17
C PHE A 201 -0.75 13.53 -19.18
N LEU A 202 -0.84 12.30 -18.65
CA LEU A 202 0.28 11.37 -18.62
C LEU A 202 0.78 11.04 -20.03
N ARG A 203 -0.10 10.86 -21.00
CA ARG A 203 0.26 10.58 -22.41
C ARG A 203 0.87 11.78 -23.12
N LYS A 204 0.21 12.94 -23.01
CA LYS A 204 0.53 14.12 -23.84
C LYS A 204 1.64 14.99 -23.24
N GLU A 205 1.63 15.18 -21.90
CA GLU A 205 2.56 16.10 -21.25
C GLU A 205 3.70 15.38 -20.51
N TYR A 206 3.40 14.28 -19.78
CA TYR A 206 4.36 13.69 -18.86
C TYR A 206 5.27 12.64 -19.53
N LEU A 207 4.72 11.68 -20.27
CA LEU A 207 5.47 10.60 -20.93
C LEU A 207 6.60 11.11 -21.85
N PRO A 208 6.42 12.20 -22.63
CA PRO A 208 7.52 12.77 -23.41
C PRO A 208 8.69 13.29 -22.57
N LYS A 209 8.46 13.60 -21.29
CA LYS A 209 9.49 14.10 -20.34
C LYS A 209 10.08 13.01 -19.48
N CYS A 210 9.53 11.78 -19.51
CA CYS A 210 10.04 10.65 -18.77
C CYS A 210 11.43 10.22 -19.25
N VAL A 211 12.26 9.75 -18.29
CA VAL A 211 13.62 9.29 -18.55
C VAL A 211 13.63 7.82 -18.99
N THR A 212 14.68 7.42 -19.73
CA THR A 212 14.89 6.02 -20.12
C THR A 212 15.68 5.24 -19.06
N LYS A 213 16.52 5.94 -18.31
CA LYS A 213 17.30 5.33 -17.21
C LYS A 213 16.39 4.98 -16.05
N ILE A 214 16.62 3.81 -15.46
CA ILE A 214 15.90 3.31 -14.29
C ILE A 214 16.72 3.54 -13.01
N GLY A 215 16.03 3.55 -11.88
CA GLY A 215 16.64 3.70 -10.55
C GLY A 215 16.69 5.15 -10.06
N MET A 216 16.45 5.29 -8.76
CA MET A 216 16.37 6.58 -8.07
C MET A 216 17.69 7.38 -8.16
N CYS A 217 18.83 6.71 -8.30
CA CYS A 217 20.14 7.37 -8.45
C CYS A 217 20.24 8.27 -9.70
N ASN A 218 19.32 8.12 -10.65
CA ASN A 218 19.26 8.97 -11.86
C ASN A 218 18.35 10.20 -11.69
N LEU A 219 17.65 10.32 -10.57
CA LEU A 219 16.86 11.50 -10.22
C LEU A 219 17.77 12.59 -9.61
N PRO A 220 17.37 13.86 -9.63
CA PRO A 220 18.06 14.92 -8.91
C PRO A 220 18.25 14.54 -7.43
N ASN A 221 19.49 14.71 -6.92
CA ASN A 221 19.86 14.28 -5.56
C ASN A 221 19.56 12.79 -5.24
N GLY A 222 19.44 11.94 -6.27
CA GLY A 222 18.95 10.57 -6.15
C GLY A 222 19.71 9.71 -5.14
N LYS A 223 21.05 9.89 -5.02
CA LYS A 223 21.84 9.19 -4.00
C LYS A 223 21.44 9.59 -2.57
N ALA A 224 21.25 10.88 -2.31
CA ALA A 224 20.82 11.37 -0.99
C ALA A 224 19.38 10.95 -0.67
N ASN A 225 18.50 10.98 -1.68
CA ASN A 225 17.11 10.52 -1.55
C ASN A 225 17.07 9.01 -1.24
N TYR A 226 17.89 8.21 -1.92
CA TYR A 226 17.98 6.77 -1.67
C TYR A 226 18.54 6.47 -0.28
N GLN A 227 19.58 7.18 0.16
CA GLN A 227 20.11 7.04 1.52
C GLN A 227 19.04 7.40 2.58
N TYR A 228 18.24 8.46 2.33
CA TYR A 228 17.10 8.77 3.21
C TYR A 228 16.10 7.62 3.31
N LEU A 229 15.75 6.98 2.19
CA LEU A 229 14.85 5.83 2.20
C LEU A 229 15.45 4.64 2.94
N VAL A 230 16.74 4.38 2.77
CA VAL A 230 17.46 3.35 3.54
C VAL A 230 17.36 3.63 5.05
N ASP A 231 17.71 4.84 5.48
CA ASP A 231 17.66 5.23 6.90
C ASP A 231 16.24 5.11 7.47
N SER A 232 15.24 5.59 6.73
CA SER A 232 13.85 5.62 7.19
C SER A 232 13.20 4.24 7.23
N THR A 233 13.56 3.36 6.30
CA THR A 233 13.00 1.99 6.21
C THR A 233 13.64 1.06 7.23
N LEU A 234 14.96 1.11 7.36
CA LEU A 234 15.69 0.22 8.26
C LEU A 234 15.68 0.69 9.71
N THR A 235 15.33 1.95 9.97
CA THR A 235 15.39 2.59 11.30
C THR A 235 16.77 2.50 11.98
N LEU A 236 17.80 2.14 11.21
CA LEU A 236 19.19 2.02 11.64
C LEU A 236 20.01 3.11 10.97
N SER A 237 20.96 3.67 11.72
CA SER A 237 21.94 4.63 11.18
C SER A 237 23.23 3.95 10.73
N GLY A 238 23.92 4.55 9.76
CA GLY A 238 25.26 4.13 9.33
C GLY A 238 25.29 3.02 8.28
N LEU A 239 24.14 2.51 7.82
CA LEU A 239 24.09 1.59 6.69
C LEU A 239 24.03 2.37 5.38
N THR A 240 24.90 2.03 4.45
CA THR A 240 24.87 2.61 3.09
C THR A 240 24.31 1.62 2.09
N PRO A 241 23.82 2.09 0.93
CA PRO A 241 23.39 1.21 -0.16
C PRO A 241 24.46 0.20 -0.57
N GLU A 242 25.74 0.63 -0.59
CA GLU A 242 26.88 -0.23 -0.94
C GLU A 242 27.11 -1.33 0.10
N THR A 243 26.97 -1.00 1.39
CA THR A 243 27.09 -1.97 2.47
C THR A 243 25.98 -3.03 2.37
N ILE A 244 24.72 -2.58 2.13
CA ILE A 244 23.56 -3.47 1.97
C ILE A 244 23.75 -4.36 0.73
N HIS A 245 24.22 -3.80 -0.37
CA HIS A 245 24.51 -4.58 -1.58
C HIS A 245 25.56 -5.67 -1.35
N LYS A 246 26.67 -5.33 -0.64
CA LYS A 246 27.68 -6.32 -0.27
C LYS A 246 27.11 -7.45 0.62
N TYR A 247 26.22 -7.12 1.56
CA TYR A 247 25.50 -8.13 2.33
C TYR A 247 24.66 -9.01 1.42
N GLY A 248 23.91 -8.42 0.50
CA GLY A 248 23.09 -9.17 -0.47
C GLY A 248 23.92 -10.16 -1.28
N LEU A 249 25.08 -9.73 -1.81
CA LEU A 249 25.99 -10.61 -2.55
C LEU A 249 26.54 -11.76 -1.69
N LYS A 250 26.82 -11.48 -0.40
CA LYS A 250 27.26 -12.53 0.53
C LYS A 250 26.16 -13.56 0.79
N GLU A 251 24.92 -13.08 1.00
CA GLU A 251 23.76 -13.96 1.22
C GLU A 251 23.42 -14.80 -0.01
N VAL A 252 23.47 -14.23 -1.22
CA VAL A 252 23.28 -14.99 -2.46
C VAL A 252 24.30 -16.14 -2.54
N LYS A 253 25.59 -15.87 -2.29
CA LYS A 253 26.61 -16.93 -2.29
C LYS A 253 26.35 -18.00 -1.22
N ARG A 254 25.87 -17.60 -0.03
CA ARG A 254 25.53 -18.54 1.04
C ARG A 254 24.38 -19.45 0.61
N ILE A 255 23.31 -18.84 0.07
CA ILE A 255 22.11 -19.55 -0.39
C ILE A 255 22.45 -20.49 -1.55
N ASP A 256 23.22 -20.04 -2.56
CA ASP A 256 23.65 -20.87 -3.68
C ASP A 256 24.42 -22.12 -3.20
N LYS A 257 25.31 -21.94 -2.21
CA LYS A 257 26.01 -23.08 -1.61
C LYS A 257 25.06 -24.06 -0.94
N GLU A 258 24.11 -23.58 -0.13
CA GLU A 258 23.12 -24.42 0.53
C GLU A 258 22.24 -25.16 -0.49
N MET A 259 21.82 -24.49 -1.55
CA MET A 259 21.06 -25.12 -2.64
C MET A 259 21.87 -26.21 -3.35
N ILE A 260 23.16 -25.98 -3.59
CA ILE A 260 24.07 -27.00 -4.14
C ILE A 260 24.21 -28.19 -3.19
N ASP A 261 24.37 -27.95 -1.90
CA ASP A 261 24.49 -29.00 -0.91
C ASP A 261 23.21 -29.85 -0.82
N ILE A 262 22.03 -29.21 -0.87
CA ILE A 262 20.73 -29.91 -0.92
C ILE A 262 20.61 -30.74 -2.21
N LYS A 263 20.92 -30.14 -3.36
CA LYS A 263 20.93 -30.84 -4.65
C LYS A 263 21.81 -32.08 -4.61
N ASN A 264 23.02 -31.97 -4.07
CA ASN A 264 23.97 -33.06 -3.95
C ASN A 264 23.47 -34.15 -2.98
N LYS A 265 22.90 -33.79 -1.82
CA LYS A 265 22.29 -34.73 -0.87
C LYS A 265 21.14 -35.52 -1.49
N LEU A 266 20.40 -34.91 -2.43
CA LEU A 266 19.33 -35.59 -3.18
C LEU A 266 19.85 -36.41 -4.36
N GLY A 267 21.18 -36.51 -4.55
CA GLY A 267 21.80 -37.29 -5.62
C GLY A 267 21.59 -36.74 -7.04
N PHE A 268 21.11 -35.50 -7.18
CA PHE A 268 20.85 -34.91 -8.49
C PHE A 268 22.15 -34.51 -9.19
N LYS A 269 22.37 -35.08 -10.41
CA LYS A 269 23.53 -34.74 -11.25
C LYS A 269 23.17 -33.63 -12.24
N GLY A 270 23.88 -32.51 -12.15
CA GLY A 270 23.66 -31.33 -13.01
C GLY A 270 23.87 -30.02 -12.22
N ASP A 271 23.68 -28.90 -12.89
CA ASP A 271 23.73 -27.55 -12.29
C ASP A 271 22.40 -27.21 -11.57
N LEU A 272 22.39 -26.08 -10.87
CA LEU A 272 21.20 -25.60 -10.15
C LEU A 272 20.03 -25.28 -11.09
N GLU A 273 20.30 -24.79 -12.30
CA GLU A 273 19.24 -24.49 -13.26
C GLU A 273 18.49 -25.77 -13.68
N LYS A 274 19.22 -26.84 -13.97
CA LYS A 274 18.64 -28.15 -14.29
C LYS A 274 17.90 -28.74 -13.10
N PHE A 275 18.45 -28.55 -11.89
CA PHE A 275 17.80 -28.98 -10.65
C PHE A 275 16.46 -28.26 -10.42
N ASN A 276 16.43 -26.94 -10.58
CA ASN A 276 15.20 -26.15 -10.48
C ASN A 276 14.16 -26.58 -11.52
N LYS A 277 14.57 -26.77 -12.78
CA LYS A 277 13.69 -27.30 -13.84
C LYS A 277 13.16 -28.71 -13.52
N PHE A 278 13.96 -29.54 -12.86
CA PHE A 278 13.53 -30.86 -12.39
C PHE A 278 12.49 -30.73 -11.27
N LEU A 279 12.72 -29.85 -10.26
CA LEU A 279 11.77 -29.61 -9.18
C LEU A 279 10.42 -29.09 -9.68
N LEU A 280 10.44 -28.17 -10.66
CA LEU A 280 9.22 -27.63 -11.26
C LEU A 280 8.38 -28.70 -12.00
N LYS A 281 9.01 -29.79 -12.47
CA LYS A 281 8.32 -30.89 -13.12
C LYS A 281 7.81 -31.97 -12.16
N ARG A 282 8.22 -31.95 -10.90
CA ARG A 282 7.83 -32.95 -9.90
C ARG A 282 6.37 -32.72 -9.49
N LYS A 283 5.54 -33.72 -9.75
CA LYS A 283 4.08 -33.67 -9.46
C LYS A 283 3.77 -33.66 -7.96
N ASP A 284 4.66 -34.19 -7.14
CA ASP A 284 4.52 -34.23 -5.67
C ASP A 284 4.89 -32.90 -4.99
N LEU A 285 5.60 -32.01 -5.69
CA LEU A 285 5.98 -30.69 -5.21
C LEU A 285 5.15 -29.55 -5.78
N ASN A 286 4.33 -29.82 -6.80
CA ASN A 286 3.57 -28.80 -7.50
C ASN A 286 2.07 -29.13 -7.48
N PHE A 287 1.28 -28.12 -7.17
CA PHE A 287 -0.18 -28.24 -7.23
C PHE A 287 -0.65 -28.25 -8.68
N LYS A 288 -1.68 -29.05 -8.95
CA LYS A 288 -2.29 -29.15 -10.26
C LYS A 288 -3.35 -28.10 -10.50
N THR A 289 -3.96 -27.61 -9.44
CA THR A 289 -5.09 -26.69 -9.51
C THR A 289 -5.00 -25.60 -8.44
N ARG A 290 -5.60 -24.45 -8.75
CA ARG A 290 -5.79 -23.37 -7.78
C ARG A 290 -6.53 -23.84 -6.52
N ALA A 291 -7.49 -24.75 -6.68
CA ALA A 291 -8.27 -25.28 -5.56
C ALA A 291 -7.38 -26.09 -4.59
N GLU A 292 -6.43 -26.88 -5.08
CA GLU A 292 -5.47 -27.60 -4.24
C GLU A 292 -4.57 -26.63 -3.47
N THR A 293 -4.05 -25.59 -4.13
CA THR A 293 -3.25 -24.55 -3.47
C THR A 293 -4.02 -23.87 -2.34
N LEU A 294 -5.24 -23.41 -2.63
CA LEU A 294 -6.09 -22.76 -1.63
C LEU A 294 -6.44 -23.69 -0.46
N ARG A 295 -6.64 -24.99 -0.73
CA ARG A 295 -6.88 -25.98 0.32
C ARG A 295 -5.69 -26.10 1.24
N LEU A 296 -4.47 -26.21 0.71
CA LEU A 296 -3.26 -26.25 1.54
C LEU A 296 -3.17 -25.05 2.49
N TYR A 297 -3.33 -23.84 1.96
CA TYR A 297 -3.27 -22.63 2.80
C TYR A 297 -4.36 -22.62 3.88
N LYS A 298 -5.57 -23.12 3.58
CA LYS A 298 -6.65 -23.24 4.56
C LYS A 298 -6.31 -24.28 5.65
N ASP A 299 -5.70 -25.39 5.27
CA ASP A 299 -5.28 -26.44 6.19
C ASP A 299 -4.14 -25.94 7.11
N GLU A 300 -3.19 -25.17 6.57
CA GLU A 300 -2.13 -24.54 7.35
C GLU A 300 -2.70 -23.45 8.31
N LEU A 301 -3.63 -22.63 7.85
CA LEU A 301 -4.29 -21.66 8.72
C LEU A 301 -5.01 -22.34 9.88
N LYS A 302 -5.71 -23.45 9.62
CA LYS A 302 -6.35 -24.25 10.66
C LYS A 302 -5.35 -24.78 11.70
N LYS A 303 -4.18 -25.26 11.26
CA LYS A 303 -3.11 -25.68 12.18
C LYS A 303 -2.62 -24.52 13.05
N ILE A 304 -2.43 -23.33 12.46
CA ILE A 304 -2.06 -22.11 13.19
C ILE A 304 -3.11 -21.78 14.25
N ASP A 305 -4.39 -21.79 13.89
CA ASP A 305 -5.51 -21.54 14.82
C ASP A 305 -5.54 -22.57 15.95
N GLU A 306 -5.29 -23.83 15.66
CA GLU A 306 -5.33 -24.92 16.64
C GLU A 306 -4.10 -24.95 17.58
N THR A 307 -2.98 -24.38 17.17
CA THR A 307 -1.72 -24.40 17.93
C THR A 307 -1.35 -23.03 18.47
N VAL A 308 -0.96 -22.10 17.61
CA VAL A 308 -0.38 -20.80 17.98
C VAL A 308 -1.43 -19.88 18.64
N MET A 309 -2.65 -19.86 18.09
CA MET A 309 -3.72 -18.96 18.58
C MET A 309 -4.27 -19.38 19.94
N LYS A 310 -4.07 -20.63 20.36
CA LYS A 310 -4.41 -21.12 21.72
C LYS A 310 -3.38 -20.75 22.77
N THR A 311 -2.20 -20.28 22.36
CA THR A 311 -1.17 -19.82 23.29
C THR A 311 -1.49 -18.44 23.85
N ASN A 312 -0.93 -18.13 25.02
CA ASN A 312 -1.08 -16.81 25.65
C ASN A 312 -0.45 -15.66 24.83
N PHE A 313 0.23 -15.95 23.74
CA PHE A 313 0.92 -14.98 22.90
C PHE A 313 -0.06 -14.09 22.12
N TYR A 314 -1.23 -14.60 21.76
CA TYR A 314 -2.23 -13.91 20.94
C TYR A 314 -3.58 -13.74 21.68
N LYS A 315 -3.55 -13.33 22.94
CA LYS A 315 -4.79 -12.97 23.67
C LYS A 315 -5.45 -11.77 23.00
N ASN A 316 -6.76 -11.88 22.75
CA ASN A 316 -7.64 -10.80 22.29
C ASN A 316 -7.62 -10.46 20.77
N ILE A 317 -7.15 -11.32 19.90
CA ILE A 317 -7.39 -11.12 18.47
C ILE A 317 -8.89 -11.32 18.21
N LYS A 318 -9.54 -10.27 17.69
CA LYS A 318 -10.92 -10.30 17.22
C LYS A 318 -10.91 -10.43 15.71
N GLY A 319 -11.81 -11.23 15.18
CA GLY A 319 -11.87 -11.49 13.74
C GLY A 319 -11.10 -12.74 13.32
N LYS A 320 -11.30 -13.14 12.08
CA LYS A 320 -10.73 -14.34 11.46
C LYS A 320 -9.81 -13.93 10.31
N CYS A 321 -9.01 -14.86 9.83
CA CYS A 321 -8.30 -14.75 8.56
C CYS A 321 -9.02 -15.59 7.51
N GLU A 322 -9.26 -15.02 6.34
CA GLU A 322 -9.82 -15.70 5.18
C GLU A 322 -8.72 -15.96 4.16
N ILE A 323 -8.66 -17.17 3.60
CA ILE A 323 -7.76 -17.52 2.50
C ILE A 323 -8.54 -17.37 1.19
N LEU A 324 -8.09 -16.49 0.34
CA LEU A 324 -8.72 -16.13 -0.93
C LEU A 324 -7.72 -16.24 -2.08
N GLY A 325 -8.21 -16.48 -3.29
CA GLY A 325 -7.37 -16.37 -4.48
C GLY A 325 -7.36 -14.94 -4.99
N ILE A 326 -6.20 -14.45 -5.43
CA ILE A 326 -6.06 -13.14 -6.07
C ILE A 326 -7.07 -13.04 -7.23
N PRO A 327 -7.86 -11.95 -7.31
CA PRO A 327 -8.77 -11.73 -8.45
C PRO A 327 -8.00 -11.75 -9.77
N LYS A 328 -8.57 -12.39 -10.79
CA LYS A 328 -7.92 -12.58 -12.09
C LYS A 328 -7.45 -11.27 -12.74
N SER A 329 -8.18 -10.19 -12.53
CA SER A 329 -7.80 -8.83 -12.98
C SER A 329 -6.53 -8.28 -12.34
N ASN A 330 -6.09 -8.86 -11.24
CA ASN A 330 -4.97 -8.36 -10.44
C ASN A 330 -3.77 -9.33 -10.45
N GLU A 331 -3.90 -10.53 -11.02
CA GLU A 331 -2.85 -11.56 -11.00
C GLU A 331 -1.53 -11.06 -11.59
N ASP A 332 -1.58 -10.29 -12.68
CA ASP A 332 -0.39 -9.78 -13.37
C ASP A 332 0.28 -8.56 -12.67
N PHE A 333 -0.40 -7.96 -11.68
CA PHE A 333 0.03 -6.72 -11.02
C PHE A 333 0.25 -6.88 -9.52
N SER A 334 -0.16 -7.98 -8.93
CA SER A 334 -0.05 -8.25 -7.50
C SER A 334 1.21 -9.03 -7.15
N ALA A 335 1.64 -8.91 -5.89
CA ALA A 335 2.59 -9.87 -5.33
C ALA A 335 2.00 -11.29 -5.37
N GLU A 336 2.87 -12.30 -5.33
CA GLU A 336 2.47 -13.72 -5.34
C GLU A 336 1.53 -14.07 -4.17
N ALA A 337 1.67 -13.40 -3.04
CA ALA A 337 0.79 -13.47 -1.90
C ALA A 337 0.88 -12.19 -1.07
N TYR A 338 -0.23 -11.76 -0.46
CA TYR A 338 -0.27 -10.61 0.45
C TYR A 338 -1.40 -10.74 1.46
N TYR A 339 -1.26 -10.03 2.58
CA TYR A 339 -2.26 -10.00 3.63
C TYR A 339 -2.88 -8.61 3.78
N MET A 340 -4.20 -8.57 3.78
CA MET A 340 -4.97 -7.39 4.15
C MET A 340 -5.52 -7.56 5.56
N GLY A 341 -5.13 -6.67 6.48
CA GLY A 341 -5.57 -6.70 7.87
C GLY A 341 -7.08 -6.60 8.04
N GLY A 342 -7.64 -7.29 9.02
CA GLY A 342 -8.99 -7.08 9.50
C GLY A 342 -9.13 -5.76 10.27
N ASP A 343 -10.35 -5.40 10.71
CA ASP A 343 -10.50 -4.27 11.61
C ASP A 343 -10.30 -4.69 13.09
N ILE A 344 -10.05 -3.69 13.94
CA ILE A 344 -9.75 -3.91 15.37
C ILE A 344 -10.93 -4.56 16.12
N LEU A 345 -12.16 -4.35 15.64
CA LEU A 345 -13.37 -4.86 16.29
C LEU A 345 -13.77 -6.26 15.83
N GLY A 346 -13.10 -6.79 14.78
CA GLY A 346 -13.40 -8.09 14.18
C GLY A 346 -14.67 -8.11 13.31
N LYS A 347 -15.17 -6.96 12.86
CA LYS A 347 -16.29 -6.87 11.94
C LYS A 347 -15.88 -7.18 10.51
N ARG A 348 -14.65 -6.84 10.14
CA ARG A 348 -14.01 -7.20 8.88
C ARG A 348 -12.89 -8.18 9.17
N ASN A 349 -12.97 -9.36 8.57
CA ASN A 349 -11.91 -10.36 8.65
C ASN A 349 -10.63 -9.91 7.95
N GLY A 350 -9.49 -10.40 8.41
CA GLY A 350 -8.27 -10.35 7.64
C GLY A 350 -8.38 -11.23 6.40
N LYS A 351 -7.71 -10.87 5.32
CA LYS A 351 -7.71 -11.61 4.05
C LYS A 351 -6.29 -11.89 3.64
N PHE A 352 -5.97 -13.15 3.41
CA PHE A 352 -4.71 -13.59 2.81
C PHE A 352 -5.00 -14.03 1.38
N TYR A 353 -4.34 -13.39 0.45
CA TYR A 353 -4.47 -13.65 -0.98
C TYR A 353 -3.27 -14.39 -1.52
#